data_da4ef83932dc803fa2b5c5dfe5de0c95
#
_entry.id   da4ef83932dc803fa2b5c5dfe5de0c95
#
_cell.length_a   1.000
_cell.length_b   1.000
_cell.length_c   1.000
_cell.angle_alpha   90.00
_cell.angle_beta   90.00
_cell.angle_gamma   90.00
#
_symmetry.space_group_name_H-M   'P 1'
#
loop_
_entity.id
_entity.type
_entity.pdbx_description
1 polymer ?
#
loop_
_entity_poly.entity_id
_entity_poly.type
_entity_poly.pdbx_seq_one_letter_code
_entity_poly.pdbx_strand_id
1 'polypeptide(L)'
;MTLRVSGGRRLQSPPGSTARPTAARVRLAVMNLLAAEVPGSRWLDLCCGSGVMACEALQRGASEVVAVERDRRIAAVARSNLAATLGGREAQRVEVVQADVLRWLGSSQSKAPPSSFDLIYADPPYAAGLHGAIAAAVRSGRWLAPGGTLVWECASDGIPPDPPGWQRRDCRRYGGTTLLLLHEQPAKDETSFQENSIP
;
A
#
# COMPACT_ATOMS: atom_id res chain seq x y z
N MET A 1 -15.19 -15.75 -11.47
CA MET A 1 -15.41 -14.30 -11.67
C MET A 1 -14.21 -13.72 -12.42
N THR A 2 -14.38 -12.97 -13.49
CA THR A 2 -13.23 -12.45 -14.26
C THR A 2 -12.70 -11.18 -13.59
N LEU A 3 -11.44 -11.18 -13.13
CA LEU A 3 -10.79 -10.01 -12.56
C LEU A 3 -10.51 -9.00 -13.68
N ARG A 4 -10.88 -7.73 -13.48
CA ARG A 4 -10.63 -6.63 -14.43
C ARG A 4 -10.21 -5.37 -13.69
N VAL A 5 -9.35 -4.59 -14.29
CA VAL A 5 -9.06 -3.20 -13.86
C VAL A 5 -10.08 -2.23 -14.43
N SER A 6 -10.12 -1.01 -13.90
CA SER A 6 -11.09 0.04 -14.28
C SER A 6 -11.10 0.35 -15.78
N GLY A 7 -9.96 0.21 -16.48
CA GLY A 7 -9.84 0.34 -17.95
C GLY A 7 -10.35 -0.87 -18.76
N GLY A 8 -11.06 -1.82 -18.12
CA GLY A 8 -11.65 -2.99 -18.79
C GLY A 8 -10.68 -4.14 -19.07
N ARG A 9 -9.36 -3.97 -18.90
CA ARG A 9 -8.36 -5.00 -19.13
C ARG A 9 -8.60 -6.19 -18.20
N ARG A 10 -8.63 -7.39 -18.78
CA ARG A 10 -8.70 -8.63 -18.01
C ARG A 10 -7.37 -8.94 -17.34
N LEU A 11 -7.44 -9.35 -16.07
CA LEU A 11 -6.31 -9.82 -15.29
C LEU A 11 -6.48 -11.30 -14.98
N GLN A 12 -5.35 -11.97 -14.77
CA GLN A 12 -5.34 -13.36 -14.28
C GLN A 12 -5.75 -13.39 -12.81
N SER A 13 -6.58 -14.35 -12.45
CA SER A 13 -6.92 -14.63 -11.05
C SER A 13 -5.95 -15.69 -10.51
N PRO A 14 -5.55 -15.59 -9.23
CA PRO A 14 -4.75 -16.64 -8.60
C PRO A 14 -5.47 -17.99 -8.64
N PRO A 15 -4.74 -19.11 -8.75
CA PRO A 15 -5.33 -20.42 -8.65
C PRO A 15 -5.82 -20.65 -7.20
N GLY A 16 -7.06 -21.16 -7.07
CA GLY A 16 -7.70 -21.41 -5.77
C GLY A 16 -8.50 -20.23 -5.24
N SER A 17 -9.50 -20.51 -4.38
CA SER A 17 -10.43 -19.51 -3.86
C SER A 17 -9.93 -18.74 -2.61
N THR A 18 -8.68 -18.90 -2.22
CA THR A 18 -8.13 -18.41 -0.95
C THR A 18 -7.80 -16.90 -0.94
N ALA A 19 -7.60 -16.29 -2.09
CA ALA A 19 -7.44 -14.85 -2.16
C ALA A 19 -8.79 -14.19 -2.49
N ARG A 20 -9.42 -13.52 -1.53
CA ARG A 20 -10.58 -12.67 -1.77
C ARG A 20 -10.11 -11.49 -2.62
N PRO A 21 -10.51 -11.37 -3.90
CA PRO A 21 -10.12 -10.19 -4.67
C PRO A 21 -10.72 -8.96 -4.02
N THR A 22 -9.93 -7.92 -3.80
CA THR A 22 -10.44 -6.59 -3.41
C THR A 22 -11.63 -6.26 -4.29
N ALA A 23 -12.78 -5.99 -3.68
CA ALA A 23 -14.01 -5.77 -4.42
C ALA A 23 -13.84 -4.60 -5.40
N ALA A 24 -14.37 -4.68 -6.61
CA ALA A 24 -14.21 -3.64 -7.63
C ALA A 24 -14.61 -2.24 -7.13
N ARG A 25 -15.65 -2.16 -6.27
CA ARG A 25 -16.09 -0.92 -5.64
C ARG A 25 -15.04 -0.34 -4.67
N VAL A 26 -14.31 -1.20 -3.93
CA VAL A 26 -13.27 -0.76 -2.99
C VAL A 26 -12.07 -0.23 -3.75
N ARG A 27 -11.63 -0.94 -4.81
CA ARG A 27 -10.57 -0.47 -5.70
C ARG A 27 -10.88 0.90 -6.30
N LEU A 28 -12.10 1.07 -6.84
CA LEU A 28 -12.55 2.34 -7.40
C LEU A 28 -12.57 3.43 -6.32
N ALA A 29 -13.00 3.10 -5.10
CA ALA A 29 -13.02 4.04 -3.99
C ALA A 29 -11.61 4.50 -3.61
N VAL A 30 -10.64 3.59 -3.45
CA VAL A 30 -9.23 3.95 -3.19
C VAL A 30 -8.70 4.88 -4.27
N MET A 31 -8.90 4.52 -5.53
CA MET A 31 -8.42 5.30 -6.66
C MET A 31 -9.10 6.67 -6.81
N ASN A 32 -10.33 6.82 -6.36
CA ASN A 32 -11.01 8.10 -6.34
C ASN A 32 -10.55 8.97 -5.15
N LEU A 33 -10.35 8.37 -3.98
CA LEU A 33 -9.82 9.08 -2.80
C LEU A 33 -8.42 9.65 -3.07
N LEU A 34 -7.61 8.93 -3.85
CA LEU A 34 -6.22 9.29 -4.17
C LEU A 34 -6.07 9.86 -5.59
N ALA A 35 -7.16 10.31 -6.23
CA ALA A 35 -7.16 10.70 -7.65
C ALA A 35 -6.14 11.79 -8.00
N ALA A 36 -5.89 12.73 -7.08
CA ALA A 36 -4.91 13.79 -7.25
C ALA A 36 -3.47 13.34 -6.90
N GLU A 37 -3.32 12.27 -6.12
CA GLU A 37 -2.03 11.83 -5.58
C GLU A 37 -1.38 10.72 -6.42
N VAL A 38 -2.18 9.90 -7.13
CA VAL A 38 -1.69 8.75 -7.91
C VAL A 38 -0.87 9.13 -9.15
N PRO A 39 -1.27 10.14 -9.97
CA PRO A 39 -0.49 10.47 -11.17
C PRO A 39 0.92 10.93 -10.83
N GLY A 40 1.93 10.28 -11.43
CA GLY A 40 3.34 10.56 -11.17
C GLY A 40 3.91 9.96 -9.89
N SER A 41 3.07 9.41 -9.00
CA SER A 41 3.49 8.86 -7.71
C SER A 41 4.34 7.60 -7.83
N ARG A 42 5.12 7.32 -6.79
CA ARG A 42 5.75 6.03 -6.50
C ARG A 42 4.84 5.26 -5.56
N TRP A 43 4.29 4.17 -6.05
CA TRP A 43 3.30 3.33 -5.38
C TRP A 43 3.93 2.06 -4.82
N LEU A 44 3.70 1.77 -3.54
CA LEU A 44 4.05 0.50 -2.91
C LEU A 44 2.78 -0.27 -2.52
N ASP A 45 2.64 -1.49 -3.03
CA ASP A 45 1.52 -2.40 -2.75
C ASP A 45 1.99 -3.54 -1.84
N LEU A 46 1.67 -3.48 -0.56
CA LEU A 46 2.04 -4.46 0.45
C LEU A 46 0.96 -5.53 0.60
N CYS A 47 1.35 -6.81 0.51
CA CYS A 47 0.45 -7.95 0.45
C CYS A 47 -0.41 -7.92 -0.83
N CYS A 48 0.21 -7.65 -1.98
CA CYS A 48 -0.46 -7.26 -3.23
C CYS A 48 -1.38 -8.33 -3.84
N GLY A 49 -1.31 -9.58 -3.40
CA GLY A 49 -2.08 -10.66 -3.99
C GLY A 49 -1.85 -10.77 -5.50
N SER A 50 -2.91 -10.69 -6.29
CA SER A 50 -2.83 -10.71 -7.76
C SER A 50 -2.24 -9.43 -8.36
N GLY A 51 -1.90 -8.43 -7.57
CA GLY A 51 -1.39 -7.13 -8.01
C GLY A 51 -2.47 -6.22 -8.61
N VAL A 52 -3.74 -6.44 -8.29
CA VAL A 52 -4.83 -5.68 -8.90
C VAL A 52 -4.79 -4.20 -8.52
N MET A 53 -4.47 -3.86 -7.25
CA MET A 53 -4.33 -2.46 -6.83
C MET A 53 -3.13 -1.79 -7.48
N ALA A 54 -2.00 -2.48 -7.55
CA ALA A 54 -0.82 -2.05 -8.28
C ALA A 54 -1.11 -1.79 -9.78
N CYS A 55 -1.91 -2.66 -10.42
CA CYS A 55 -2.37 -2.45 -11.81
C CYS A 55 -3.28 -1.20 -11.95
N GLU A 56 -4.17 -0.95 -10.98
CA GLU A 56 -5.02 0.26 -10.97
C GLU A 56 -4.17 1.53 -10.84
N ALA A 57 -3.18 1.54 -9.92
CA ALA A 57 -2.26 2.65 -9.74
C ALA A 57 -1.46 2.94 -11.04
N LEU A 58 -0.93 1.87 -11.65
CA LEU A 58 -0.19 1.97 -12.92
C LEU A 58 -1.05 2.55 -14.04
N GLN A 59 -2.30 2.12 -14.17
CA GLN A 59 -3.23 2.66 -15.18
C GLN A 59 -3.57 4.13 -14.97
N ARG A 60 -3.57 4.58 -13.70
CA ARG A 60 -3.84 5.97 -13.33
C ARG A 60 -2.61 6.86 -13.33
N GLY A 61 -1.48 6.35 -13.82
CA GLY A 61 -0.28 7.15 -14.09
C GLY A 61 0.74 7.17 -12.96
N ALA A 62 0.72 6.23 -12.02
CA ALA A 62 1.85 6.04 -11.12
C ALA A 62 3.13 5.84 -11.93
N SER A 63 4.21 6.54 -11.59
CA SER A 63 5.50 6.48 -12.31
C SER A 63 6.30 5.23 -11.97
N GLU A 64 6.17 4.77 -10.74
CA GLU A 64 6.81 3.57 -10.22
C GLU A 64 5.83 2.76 -9.39
N VAL A 65 5.85 1.45 -9.56
CA VAL A 65 5.01 0.52 -8.80
C VAL A 65 5.87 -0.64 -8.30
N VAL A 66 5.95 -0.78 -6.97
CA VAL A 66 6.54 -1.95 -6.33
C VAL A 66 5.44 -2.72 -5.62
N ALA A 67 5.37 -4.03 -5.87
CA ALA A 67 4.35 -4.91 -5.29
C ALA A 67 5.02 -6.08 -4.54
N VAL A 68 4.64 -6.28 -3.27
CA VAL A 68 5.22 -7.32 -2.40
C VAL A 68 4.19 -8.40 -2.12
N GLU A 69 4.53 -9.65 -2.44
CA GLU A 69 3.68 -10.82 -2.20
C GLU A 69 4.51 -11.99 -1.70
N ARG A 70 4.02 -12.66 -0.64
CA ARG A 70 4.72 -13.78 0.00
C ARG A 70 4.64 -15.06 -0.81
N ASP A 71 3.46 -15.37 -1.32
CA ASP A 71 3.22 -16.61 -2.07
C ASP A 71 3.84 -16.54 -3.46
N ARG A 72 4.74 -17.51 -3.77
CA ARG A 72 5.45 -17.55 -5.05
C ARG A 72 4.52 -17.64 -6.27
N ARG A 73 3.41 -18.41 -6.15
CA ARG A 73 2.47 -18.62 -7.26
C ARG A 73 1.65 -17.37 -7.49
N ILE A 74 1.21 -16.72 -6.42
CA ILE A 74 0.45 -15.47 -6.47
C ILE A 74 1.32 -14.33 -6.97
N ALA A 75 2.57 -14.22 -6.52
CA ALA A 75 3.54 -13.25 -7.03
C ALA A 75 3.82 -13.42 -8.53
N ALA A 76 3.83 -14.64 -9.05
CA ALA A 76 3.94 -14.89 -10.49
C ALA A 76 2.73 -14.35 -11.27
N VAL A 77 1.51 -14.50 -10.72
CA VAL A 77 0.28 -13.90 -11.28
C VAL A 77 0.37 -12.37 -11.27
N ALA A 78 0.83 -11.77 -10.16
CA ALA A 78 1.01 -10.32 -10.06
C ALA A 78 1.99 -9.80 -11.12
N ARG A 79 3.13 -10.49 -11.33
CA ARG A 79 4.09 -10.14 -12.39
C ARG A 79 3.46 -10.15 -13.77
N SER A 80 2.71 -11.20 -14.10
CA SER A 80 2.01 -11.31 -15.38
C SER A 80 0.99 -10.18 -15.57
N ASN A 81 0.20 -9.88 -14.54
CA ASN A 81 -0.81 -8.84 -14.58
C ASN A 81 -0.20 -7.44 -14.75
N LEU A 82 0.86 -7.14 -14.00
CA LEU A 82 1.54 -5.85 -14.08
C LEU A 82 2.26 -5.67 -15.41
N ALA A 83 2.96 -6.70 -15.91
CA ALA A 83 3.60 -6.66 -17.24
C ALA A 83 2.56 -6.43 -18.35
N ALA A 84 1.41 -7.12 -18.29
CA ALA A 84 0.32 -6.90 -19.23
C ALA A 84 -0.27 -5.50 -19.13
N THR A 85 -0.35 -4.94 -17.92
CA THR A 85 -0.89 -3.58 -17.66
C THR A 85 0.08 -2.51 -18.13
N LEU A 86 1.39 -2.71 -17.95
CA LEU A 86 2.44 -1.80 -18.41
C LEU A 86 2.39 -1.61 -19.93
N GLY A 87 2.23 -2.70 -20.69
CA GLY A 87 1.92 -2.64 -22.13
C GLY A 87 2.90 -1.82 -22.98
N GLY A 88 4.20 -1.81 -22.62
CA GLY A 88 5.23 -1.07 -23.36
C GLY A 88 5.34 0.43 -23.01
N ARG A 89 4.79 0.87 -21.89
CA ARG A 89 4.96 2.24 -21.37
C ARG A 89 6.34 2.39 -20.74
N GLU A 90 7.32 2.82 -21.52
CA GLU A 90 8.73 2.91 -21.10
C GLU A 90 9.00 3.90 -19.95
N ALA A 91 8.12 4.87 -19.77
CA ALA A 91 8.25 5.88 -18.70
C ALA A 91 7.87 5.37 -17.31
N GLN A 92 7.23 4.19 -17.20
CA GLN A 92 6.77 3.62 -15.94
C GLN A 92 7.65 2.45 -15.52
N ARG A 93 7.92 2.34 -14.21
CA ARG A 93 8.71 1.23 -13.63
C ARG A 93 7.82 0.32 -12.83
N VAL A 94 8.06 -0.99 -12.94
CA VAL A 94 7.30 -2.00 -12.21
C VAL A 94 8.23 -3.07 -11.66
N GLU A 95 8.08 -3.36 -10.38
CA GLU A 95 8.78 -4.47 -9.71
C GLU A 95 7.79 -5.31 -8.90
N VAL A 96 7.94 -6.63 -8.93
CA VAL A 96 7.22 -7.55 -8.04
C VAL A 96 8.22 -8.35 -7.22
N VAL A 97 8.19 -8.11 -5.92
CA VAL A 97 9.05 -8.76 -4.94
C VAL A 97 8.32 -9.94 -4.32
N GLN A 98 8.90 -11.15 -4.40
CA GLN A 98 8.39 -12.31 -3.69
C GLN A 98 9.06 -12.37 -2.33
N ALA A 99 8.37 -11.88 -1.28
CA ALA A 99 8.87 -11.84 0.09
C ALA A 99 7.74 -11.75 1.12
N ASP A 100 8.03 -12.11 2.35
CA ASP A 100 7.22 -11.72 3.51
C ASP A 100 7.35 -10.22 3.74
N VAL A 101 6.22 -9.53 3.92
CA VAL A 101 6.16 -8.07 3.98
C VAL A 101 7.00 -7.48 5.12
N LEU A 102 6.92 -8.05 6.33
CA LEU A 102 7.66 -7.51 7.48
C LEU A 102 9.16 -7.77 7.36
N ARG A 103 9.54 -8.95 6.85
CA ARG A 103 10.94 -9.27 6.57
C ARG A 103 11.51 -8.34 5.49
N TRP A 104 10.74 -8.06 4.44
CA TRP A 104 11.18 -7.18 3.36
C TRP A 104 11.34 -5.74 3.82
N LEU A 105 10.35 -5.20 4.55
CA LEU A 105 10.42 -3.85 5.12
C LEU A 105 11.57 -3.67 6.11
N GLY A 106 11.92 -4.72 6.86
CA GLY A 106 13.02 -4.70 7.83
C GLY A 106 14.40 -5.04 7.25
N SER A 107 14.49 -5.42 5.97
CA SER A 107 15.76 -5.84 5.38
C SER A 107 16.57 -4.65 4.87
N SER A 108 17.87 -4.61 5.21
CA SER A 108 18.84 -3.69 4.61
C SER A 108 19.11 -3.95 3.11
N GLN A 109 18.57 -5.05 2.58
CA GLN A 109 18.69 -5.44 1.16
C GLN A 109 17.59 -4.87 0.26
N SER A 110 16.59 -4.19 0.83
CA SER A 110 15.64 -3.47 0.00
C SER A 110 16.38 -2.33 -0.69
N LYS A 111 16.41 -2.37 -2.01
CA LYS A 111 17.14 -1.40 -2.85
C LYS A 111 16.50 -0.01 -2.89
N ALA A 112 15.33 0.13 -2.28
CA ALA A 112 14.63 1.40 -2.25
C ALA A 112 15.29 2.32 -1.20
N PRO A 113 15.71 3.53 -1.58
CA PRO A 113 16.23 4.51 -0.63
C PRO A 113 15.14 4.95 0.36
N PRO A 114 15.52 5.49 1.53
CA PRO A 114 14.56 6.09 2.47
C PRO A 114 13.64 7.11 1.78
N SER A 115 12.38 7.19 2.22
CA SER A 115 11.35 8.10 1.67
C SER A 115 11.04 7.85 0.19
N SER A 116 11.03 6.57 -0.22
CA SER A 116 10.94 6.19 -1.62
C SER A 116 9.53 6.22 -2.20
N PHE A 117 8.48 6.10 -1.37
CA PHE A 117 7.11 5.97 -1.85
C PHE A 117 6.22 7.11 -1.39
N ASP A 118 5.44 7.63 -2.33
CA ASP A 118 4.47 8.69 -2.06
C ASP A 118 3.17 8.10 -1.53
N LEU A 119 2.84 6.88 -2.00
CA LEU A 119 1.64 6.14 -1.61
C LEU A 119 2.01 4.70 -1.27
N ILE A 120 1.59 4.25 -0.08
CA ILE A 120 1.73 2.85 0.35
C ILE A 120 0.33 2.29 0.60
N TYR A 121 -0.01 1.20 -0.07
CA TYR A 121 -1.25 0.47 0.15
C TYR A 121 -0.97 -0.86 0.84
N ALA A 122 -1.76 -1.20 1.86
CA ALA A 122 -1.62 -2.45 2.59
C ALA A 122 -2.99 -3.11 2.83
N ASP A 123 -3.15 -4.33 2.30
CA ASP A 123 -4.30 -5.22 2.50
C ASP A 123 -3.83 -6.58 3.04
N PRO A 124 -3.29 -6.63 4.27
CA PRO A 124 -2.87 -7.88 4.86
C PRO A 124 -4.08 -8.76 5.19
N PRO A 125 -3.93 -10.11 5.23
CA PRO A 125 -5.00 -10.99 5.67
C PRO A 125 -5.54 -10.56 7.04
N TYR A 126 -6.86 -10.36 7.16
CA TYR A 126 -7.48 -9.80 8.36
C TYR A 126 -7.15 -10.57 9.65
N ALA A 127 -7.12 -11.89 9.57
CA ALA A 127 -6.77 -12.74 10.71
C ALA A 127 -5.32 -12.60 11.19
N ALA A 128 -4.43 -11.98 10.41
CA ALA A 128 -3.02 -11.89 10.74
C ALA A 128 -2.66 -10.71 11.66
N GLY A 129 -3.56 -9.71 11.81
CA GLY A 129 -3.33 -8.55 12.68
C GLY A 129 -2.07 -7.73 12.35
N LEU A 130 -1.62 -7.73 11.08
CA LEU A 130 -0.33 -7.17 10.67
C LEU A 130 -0.31 -5.65 10.52
N HIS A 131 -1.46 -4.97 10.54
CA HIS A 131 -1.55 -3.54 10.26
C HIS A 131 -0.60 -2.68 11.10
N GLY A 132 -0.64 -2.85 12.42
CA GLY A 132 0.26 -2.10 13.33
C GLY A 132 1.73 -2.38 13.10
N ALA A 133 2.10 -3.67 12.87
CA ALA A 133 3.48 -4.06 12.59
C ALA A 133 3.97 -3.49 11.25
N ILE A 134 3.11 -3.47 10.22
CA ILE A 134 3.42 -2.85 8.91
C ILE A 134 3.65 -1.35 9.10
N ALA A 135 2.76 -0.63 9.81
CA ALA A 135 2.93 0.81 10.03
C ALA A 135 4.21 1.12 10.80
N ALA A 136 4.54 0.33 11.84
CA ALA A 136 5.79 0.47 12.58
C ALA A 136 7.01 0.25 11.68
N ALA A 137 6.99 -0.79 10.83
CA ALA A 137 8.08 -1.09 9.90
C ALA A 137 8.22 -0.03 8.79
N VAL A 138 7.11 0.47 8.26
CA VAL A 138 7.11 1.57 7.27
C VAL A 138 7.77 2.80 7.86
N ARG A 139 7.37 3.20 9.08
CA ARG A 139 7.93 4.38 9.76
C ARG A 139 9.39 4.21 10.12
N SER A 140 9.76 3.09 10.76
CA SER A 140 11.16 2.85 11.18
C SER A 140 12.12 2.75 10.00
N GLY A 141 11.67 2.14 8.89
CA GLY A 141 12.43 2.04 7.65
C GLY A 141 12.38 3.31 6.79
N ARG A 142 11.60 4.33 7.19
CA ARG A 142 11.43 5.59 6.44
C ARG A 142 10.99 5.35 5.00
N TRP A 143 10.07 4.42 4.80
CA TRP A 143 9.60 4.03 3.49
C TRP A 143 8.71 5.06 2.81
N LEU A 144 7.95 5.84 3.60
CA LEU A 144 7.03 6.84 3.10
C LEU A 144 7.75 8.18 2.90
N ALA A 145 7.49 8.85 1.79
CA ALA A 145 7.95 10.20 1.52
C ALA A 145 7.28 11.21 2.47
N PRO A 146 7.92 12.35 2.76
CA PRO A 146 7.26 13.43 3.51
C PRO A 146 5.94 13.84 2.86
N GLY A 147 4.86 13.87 3.66
CA GLY A 147 3.51 14.15 3.16
C GLY A 147 2.82 13.00 2.44
N GLY A 148 3.48 11.85 2.32
CA GLY A 148 2.89 10.64 1.71
C GLY A 148 1.75 10.05 2.52
N THR A 149 1.02 9.12 1.91
CA THR A 149 -0.16 8.48 2.50
C THR A 149 0.01 6.96 2.59
N LEU A 150 -0.19 6.41 3.79
CA LEU A 150 -0.38 4.97 4.01
C LEU A 150 -1.87 4.66 4.02
N VAL A 151 -2.31 3.79 3.12
CA VAL A 151 -3.70 3.32 3.03
C VAL A 151 -3.80 1.91 3.58
N TRP A 152 -4.68 1.70 4.55
CA TRP A 152 -5.04 0.38 5.05
C TRP A 152 -6.40 -0.05 4.54
N GLU A 153 -6.48 -1.26 4.04
CA GLU A 153 -7.75 -1.98 3.89
C GLU A 153 -7.92 -2.95 5.06
N CYS A 154 -9.05 -2.87 5.76
CA CYS A 154 -9.35 -3.74 6.89
C CYS A 154 -10.84 -4.12 6.94
N ALA A 155 -11.17 -5.13 7.76
CA ALA A 155 -12.56 -5.48 8.02
C ALA A 155 -13.28 -4.37 8.79
N SER A 156 -14.54 -4.08 8.43
CA SER A 156 -15.32 -3.02 9.08
C SER A 156 -15.77 -3.33 10.51
N ASP A 157 -15.72 -4.59 10.91
CA ASP A 157 -16.02 -5.08 12.27
C ASP A 157 -14.77 -5.26 13.14
N GLY A 158 -13.59 -5.00 12.58
CA GLY A 158 -12.29 -5.14 13.25
C GLY A 158 -11.32 -4.04 12.84
N ILE A 159 -11.74 -2.77 12.91
CA ILE A 159 -10.87 -1.63 12.55
C ILE A 159 -9.70 -1.58 13.54
N PRO A 160 -8.44 -1.66 13.06
CA PRO A 160 -7.27 -1.56 13.92
C PRO A 160 -7.20 -0.18 14.59
N PRO A 161 -6.63 -0.09 15.82
CA PRO A 161 -6.32 1.20 16.43
C PRO A 161 -5.30 1.97 15.59
N ASP A 162 -5.31 3.29 15.74
CA ASP A 162 -4.31 4.13 15.09
C ASP A 162 -2.92 3.80 15.65
N PRO A 163 -1.94 3.51 14.78
CA PRO A 163 -0.62 3.11 15.24
C PRO A 163 0.16 4.30 15.81
N PRO A 164 1.06 4.07 16.78
CA PRO A 164 1.88 5.13 17.34
C PRO A 164 2.66 5.91 16.26
N GLY A 165 2.60 7.24 16.33
CA GLY A 165 3.27 8.12 15.38
C GLY A 165 2.57 8.29 14.04
N TRP A 166 1.30 7.87 13.96
CA TRP A 166 0.46 8.07 12.81
C TRP A 166 -0.78 8.88 13.18
N GLN A 167 -1.31 9.62 12.23
CA GLN A 167 -2.57 10.34 12.33
C GLN A 167 -3.51 9.89 11.22
N ARG A 168 -4.73 9.57 11.59
CA ARG A 168 -5.78 9.25 10.62
C ARG A 168 -6.24 10.51 9.91
N ARG A 169 -6.05 10.57 8.60
CA ARG A 169 -6.55 11.63 7.72
C ARG A 169 -7.99 11.39 7.32
N ASP A 170 -8.35 10.12 7.02
CA ASP A 170 -9.68 9.75 6.56
C ASP A 170 -10.01 8.30 6.93
N CYS A 171 -11.33 8.01 7.02
CA CYS A 171 -11.85 6.69 7.30
C CYS A 171 -13.15 6.48 6.51
N ARG A 172 -13.16 5.52 5.58
CA ARG A 172 -14.29 5.28 4.70
C ARG A 172 -14.73 3.82 4.73
N ARG A 173 -16.02 3.60 5.01
CA ARG A 173 -16.61 2.26 5.05
C ARG A 173 -17.32 1.91 3.74
N TYR A 174 -17.02 0.73 3.22
CA TYR A 174 -17.62 0.18 2.00
C TYR A 174 -18.16 -1.24 2.27
N GLY A 175 -19.29 -1.32 2.96
CA GLY A 175 -19.87 -2.58 3.42
C GLY A 175 -19.01 -3.26 4.49
N GLY A 176 -18.51 -4.46 4.20
CA GLY A 176 -17.64 -5.20 5.12
C GLY A 176 -16.17 -4.77 5.12
N THR A 177 -15.79 -3.79 4.31
CA THR A 177 -14.43 -3.27 4.17
C THR A 177 -14.37 -1.81 4.59
N THR A 178 -13.33 -1.43 5.33
CA THR A 178 -13.01 -0.05 5.70
C THR A 178 -11.63 0.31 5.18
N LEU A 179 -11.52 1.51 4.61
CA LEU A 179 -10.28 2.15 4.21
C LEU A 179 -9.88 3.19 5.24
N LEU A 180 -8.65 3.12 5.72
CA LEU A 180 -8.03 4.13 6.56
C LEU A 180 -6.89 4.79 5.79
N LEU A 181 -6.88 6.12 5.74
CA LEU A 181 -5.79 6.91 5.19
C LEU A 181 -5.00 7.51 6.36
N LEU A 182 -3.72 7.19 6.43
CA LEU A 182 -2.84 7.56 7.54
C LEU A 182 -1.67 8.40 7.03
N HIS A 183 -1.30 9.42 7.80
CA HIS A 183 -0.09 10.22 7.60
C HIS A 183 0.84 10.03 8.80
N GLU A 184 2.15 10.10 8.57
CA GLU A 184 3.09 10.15 9.67
C GLU A 184 2.94 11.46 10.43
N GLN A 185 2.88 11.38 11.77
CA GLN A 185 3.01 12.55 12.61
C GLN A 185 4.46 13.03 12.59
N PRO A 186 4.70 14.35 12.48
CA PRO A 186 6.04 14.86 12.66
C PRO A 186 6.59 14.43 14.03
N ALA A 187 7.90 14.14 14.09
CA ALA A 187 8.54 13.89 15.37
C ALA A 187 8.24 15.08 16.30
N LYS A 188 7.77 14.79 17.52
CA LYS A 188 7.66 15.86 18.51
C LYS A 188 9.08 16.33 18.77
N ASP A 189 9.36 17.59 18.46
CA ASP A 189 10.62 18.24 18.87
C ASP A 189 10.64 18.23 20.41
N GLU A 190 11.51 17.43 21.00
CA GLU A 190 11.75 17.40 22.46
C GLU A 190 12.43 18.67 22.97
N THR A 191 12.52 19.72 22.16
CA THR A 191 13.24 20.98 22.50
C THR A 191 12.41 22.01 23.25
N SER A 192 11.17 21.73 23.69
CA SER A 192 10.34 22.71 24.41
C SER A 192 10.32 22.55 25.96
N PHE A 193 11.29 21.85 26.54
CA PHE A 193 11.42 21.76 28.01
C PHE A 193 12.75 22.31 28.52
N GLN A 194 13.13 23.55 28.17
CA GLN A 194 14.14 24.31 28.90
C GLN A 194 13.93 25.81 28.66
N GLU A 195 12.97 26.42 29.36
CA GLU A 195 13.02 27.82 29.75
C GLU A 195 11.87 28.09 30.73
N ASN A 196 12.11 27.82 31.99
CA ASN A 196 11.58 28.61 33.10
C ASN A 196 12.13 28.06 34.42
N SER A 197 13.40 28.33 34.69
CA SER A 197 13.96 28.36 36.04
C SER A 197 15.09 29.39 36.05
N ILE A 198 14.72 30.60 36.28
CA ILE A 198 15.65 31.64 36.77
C ILE A 198 15.04 32.20 38.06
N PRO A 199 15.86 32.35 39.10
CA PRO A 199 15.49 32.57 40.47
C PRO A 199 14.86 33.92 40.78
#